data_a2e55342c815bd8ff7d3bdd3136db23d
#
_entry.id   a2e55342c815bd8ff7d3bdd3136db23d
#
_cell.length_a   1.000
_cell.length_b   1.000
_cell.length_c   1.000
_cell.angle_alpha   90.00
_cell.angle_beta   90.00
_cell.angle_gamma   90.00
#
_symmetry.space_group_name_H-M   'P 1'
#
loop_
_entity.id
_entity.type
_entity.pdbx_description
1 polymer ?
#
loop_
_entity_poly.entity_id
_entity_poly.type
_entity_poly.pdbx_seq_one_letter_code
_entity_poly.pdbx_strand_id
1 'polypeptide(L)'
;NLIAVVYAVCNKAPNTEVIPEDCRLALSEHFFSSVFLYEHQKQGVERVYRVLSDAGIPHVFFKGAILKELYPVPECRLMGDIDLLINPANRQAAKKALMSSGFACTAQNGPVYDYRKGDVLLEVHTALISDDPRCETAFANAMDQAQFEGCCGKLEDNYHFAYLIAHLAHHFRFYGAGIKLILDLAVMLQRCRIDEKAVLTLCEKAGLAQFAKIVLTVCYRWYGVGTPYVDDTADCESFLVSYGAFGNADRNKSAVIARRQMEQGEKASPLRSKLRLAFPAYSQMRLSLIHI
;
A
#
# COMPACT_ATOMS: atom_id res chain seq x y z
N ASN A 1 -5.64 -10.43 -4.29
CA ASN A 1 -5.50 -11.89 -4.30
C ASN A 1 -4.85 -12.34 -5.61
N LEU A 2 -3.57 -12.76 -5.58
CA LEU A 2 -2.87 -13.21 -6.81
C LEU A 2 -3.56 -14.41 -7.48
N ILE A 3 -4.22 -15.27 -6.72
CA ILE A 3 -4.97 -16.41 -7.24
C ILE A 3 -6.09 -15.95 -8.16
N ALA A 4 -6.85 -14.91 -7.79
CA ALA A 4 -7.89 -14.34 -8.63
C ALA A 4 -7.31 -13.69 -9.91
N VAL A 5 -6.14 -13.05 -9.83
CA VAL A 5 -5.42 -12.52 -11.01
C VAL A 5 -5.02 -13.66 -11.94
N VAL A 6 -4.45 -14.75 -11.41
CA VAL A 6 -4.09 -15.95 -12.19
C VAL A 6 -5.31 -16.51 -12.91
N TYR A 7 -6.44 -16.69 -12.20
CA TYR A 7 -7.68 -17.16 -12.83
C TYR A 7 -8.14 -16.25 -13.97
N ALA A 8 -8.18 -14.92 -13.71
CA ALA A 8 -8.62 -13.95 -14.72
C ALA A 8 -7.73 -13.95 -15.98
N VAL A 9 -6.42 -14.17 -15.81
CA VAL A 9 -5.46 -14.29 -16.92
C VAL A 9 -5.65 -15.64 -17.65
N CYS A 10 -5.70 -16.73 -16.90
CA CYS A 10 -5.88 -18.07 -17.48
C CYS A 10 -7.18 -18.19 -18.29
N ASN A 11 -8.26 -17.59 -17.81
CA ASN A 11 -9.56 -17.62 -18.50
C ASN A 11 -9.58 -16.83 -19.82
N LYS A 12 -8.63 -15.93 -20.02
CA LYS A 12 -8.45 -15.16 -21.27
C LYS A 12 -7.41 -15.78 -22.21
N ALA A 13 -6.65 -16.75 -21.74
CA ALA A 13 -5.61 -17.38 -22.53
C ALA A 13 -6.23 -18.33 -23.60
N PRO A 14 -5.68 -18.37 -24.81
CA PRO A 14 -6.24 -19.20 -25.89
C PRO A 14 -6.15 -20.72 -25.66
N ASN A 15 -5.32 -21.17 -24.71
CA ASN A 15 -5.04 -22.58 -24.41
C ASN A 15 -5.36 -22.93 -22.95
N THR A 16 -6.60 -22.69 -22.51
CA THR A 16 -7.04 -23.01 -21.13
C THR A 16 -7.07 -24.50 -20.83
N GLU A 17 -7.05 -25.35 -21.84
CA GLU A 17 -7.06 -26.81 -21.71
C GLU A 17 -5.80 -27.40 -21.07
N VAL A 18 -4.72 -26.64 -21.00
CA VAL A 18 -3.46 -27.07 -20.38
C VAL A 18 -3.53 -27.09 -18.84
N ILE A 19 -4.52 -26.39 -18.25
CA ILE A 19 -4.70 -26.33 -16.80
C ILE A 19 -5.56 -27.52 -16.36
N PRO A 20 -5.06 -28.39 -15.45
CA PRO A 20 -5.87 -29.48 -14.89
C PRO A 20 -7.22 -28.98 -14.35
N GLU A 21 -8.27 -29.79 -14.51
CA GLU A 21 -9.64 -29.38 -14.18
C GLU A 21 -9.82 -29.05 -12.70
N ASP A 22 -9.20 -29.81 -11.81
CA ASP A 22 -9.19 -29.59 -10.38
C ASP A 22 -8.53 -28.23 -10.00
N CYS A 23 -7.42 -27.88 -10.65
CA CYS A 23 -6.78 -26.57 -10.50
C CYS A 23 -7.68 -25.44 -11.00
N ARG A 24 -8.35 -25.64 -12.14
CA ARG A 24 -9.26 -24.65 -12.71
C ARG A 24 -10.48 -24.41 -11.81
N LEU A 25 -11.04 -25.47 -11.24
CA LEU A 25 -12.13 -25.38 -10.27
C LEU A 25 -11.70 -24.61 -9.02
N ALA A 26 -10.57 -24.97 -8.41
CA ALA A 26 -10.03 -24.27 -7.25
C ALA A 26 -9.77 -22.78 -7.53
N LEU A 27 -9.19 -22.44 -8.68
CA LEU A 27 -8.97 -21.05 -9.10
C LEU A 27 -10.29 -20.30 -9.27
N SER A 28 -11.33 -20.94 -9.84
CA SER A 28 -12.64 -20.33 -10.04
C SER A 28 -13.35 -20.04 -8.71
N GLU A 29 -13.31 -20.96 -7.76
CA GLU A 29 -13.88 -20.76 -6.42
C GLU A 29 -13.24 -19.57 -5.70
N HIS A 30 -11.92 -19.45 -5.78
CA HIS A 30 -11.21 -18.30 -5.23
C HIS A 30 -11.57 -16.99 -5.93
N PHE A 31 -11.78 -17.01 -7.24
CA PHE A 31 -12.21 -15.83 -7.98
C PHE A 31 -13.62 -15.40 -7.58
N PHE A 32 -14.59 -16.31 -7.52
CA PHE A 32 -15.96 -16.00 -7.09
C PHE A 32 -16.00 -15.50 -5.63
N SER A 33 -15.20 -16.08 -4.76
CA SER A 33 -15.04 -15.56 -3.39
C SER A 33 -14.49 -14.11 -3.39
N SER A 34 -13.57 -13.80 -4.32
CA SER A 34 -13.05 -12.44 -4.47
C SER A 34 -14.11 -11.47 -4.98
N VAL A 35 -14.98 -11.87 -5.89
CA VAL A 35 -16.13 -11.08 -6.38
C VAL A 35 -17.07 -10.74 -5.24
N PHE A 36 -17.42 -11.73 -4.41
CA PHE A 36 -18.28 -11.53 -3.26
C PHE A 36 -17.65 -10.53 -2.26
N LEU A 37 -16.37 -10.72 -1.93
CA LEU A 37 -15.64 -9.81 -1.04
C LEU A 37 -15.53 -8.41 -1.61
N TYR A 38 -15.31 -8.28 -2.92
CA TYR A 38 -15.25 -6.97 -3.59
C TYR A 38 -16.57 -6.20 -3.41
N GLU A 39 -17.72 -6.84 -3.70
CA GLU A 39 -19.03 -6.21 -3.54
C GLU A 39 -19.30 -5.79 -2.09
N HIS A 40 -18.93 -6.66 -1.15
CA HIS A 40 -19.06 -6.34 0.27
C HIS A 40 -18.19 -5.13 0.69
N GLN A 41 -16.95 -5.09 0.21
CA GLN A 41 -16.04 -3.97 0.46
C GLN A 41 -16.52 -2.67 -0.19
N LYS A 42 -17.09 -2.74 -1.41
CA LYS A 42 -17.69 -1.60 -2.10
C LYS A 42 -18.84 -1.00 -1.30
N GLN A 43 -19.74 -1.85 -0.80
CA GLN A 43 -20.84 -1.41 0.09
C GLN A 43 -20.30 -0.77 1.40
N GLY A 44 -19.18 -1.28 1.91
CA GLY A 44 -18.49 -0.68 3.06
C GLY A 44 -18.00 0.74 2.77
N VAL A 45 -17.33 0.94 1.65
CA VAL A 45 -16.85 2.27 1.20
C VAL A 45 -18.03 3.22 1.02
N GLU A 46 -19.08 2.80 0.32
CA GLU A 46 -20.28 3.61 0.08
C GLU A 46 -20.97 4.04 1.38
N ARG A 47 -21.04 3.14 2.35
CA ARG A 47 -21.59 3.44 3.69
C ARG A 47 -20.78 4.52 4.40
N VAL A 48 -19.45 4.39 4.41
CA VAL A 48 -18.56 5.39 5.03
C VAL A 48 -18.69 6.73 4.32
N TYR A 49 -18.70 6.72 2.97
CA TYR A 49 -18.93 7.91 2.15
C TYR A 49 -20.22 8.66 2.57
N ARG A 50 -21.35 7.95 2.64
CA ARG A 50 -22.64 8.56 3.02
C ARG A 50 -22.59 9.15 4.43
N VAL A 51 -22.07 8.40 5.40
CA VAL A 51 -21.99 8.84 6.80
C VAL A 51 -21.22 10.15 6.96
N LEU A 52 -20.09 10.28 6.26
CA LEU A 52 -19.25 11.47 6.36
C LEU A 52 -19.79 12.62 5.50
N SER A 53 -20.32 12.34 4.33
CA SER A 53 -20.94 13.36 3.47
C SER A 53 -22.20 13.96 4.11
N ASP A 54 -23.08 13.14 4.69
CA ASP A 54 -24.27 13.60 5.40
C ASP A 54 -23.92 14.45 6.64
N ALA A 55 -22.76 14.19 7.25
CA ALA A 55 -22.22 14.98 8.34
C ALA A 55 -21.43 16.23 7.87
N GLY A 56 -21.32 16.48 6.57
CA GLY A 56 -20.58 17.59 6.01
C GLY A 56 -19.06 17.54 6.24
N ILE A 57 -18.50 16.34 6.43
CA ILE A 57 -17.08 16.15 6.77
C ILE A 57 -16.26 15.90 5.51
N PRO A 58 -15.35 16.82 5.12
CA PRO A 58 -14.41 16.58 4.03
C PRO A 58 -13.52 15.37 4.31
N HIS A 59 -13.45 14.46 3.35
CA HIS A 59 -12.71 13.21 3.48
C HIS A 59 -12.15 12.74 2.15
N VAL A 60 -11.07 11.96 2.20
CA VAL A 60 -10.38 11.43 1.01
C VAL A 60 -10.15 9.94 1.21
N PHE A 61 -10.70 9.12 0.32
CA PHE A 61 -10.32 7.71 0.24
C PHE A 61 -8.98 7.57 -0.47
N PHE A 62 -8.15 6.63 -0.03
CA PHE A 62 -6.85 6.37 -0.66
C PHE A 62 -6.47 4.89 -0.56
N LYS A 63 -5.29 4.51 -1.03
CA LYS A 63 -4.84 3.10 -1.08
C LYS A 63 -5.88 2.16 -1.74
N GLY A 64 -6.25 1.08 -1.03
CA GLY A 64 -7.11 0.01 -1.52
C GLY A 64 -8.44 0.45 -2.09
N ALA A 65 -9.10 1.41 -1.44
CA ALA A 65 -10.41 1.90 -1.84
C ALA A 65 -10.43 2.56 -3.23
N ILE A 66 -9.32 3.22 -3.61
CA ILE A 66 -9.16 3.88 -4.91
C ILE A 66 -8.45 3.00 -5.91
N LEU A 67 -7.35 2.33 -5.48
CA LEU A 67 -6.50 1.57 -6.39
C LEU A 67 -7.22 0.40 -7.05
N LYS A 68 -8.15 -0.24 -6.37
CA LYS A 68 -8.90 -1.37 -6.93
C LYS A 68 -9.65 -1.01 -8.21
N GLU A 69 -10.17 0.21 -8.31
CA GLU A 69 -10.92 0.68 -9.48
C GLU A 69 -10.04 0.91 -10.72
N LEU A 70 -8.72 0.98 -10.53
CA LEU A 70 -7.75 1.10 -11.63
C LEU A 70 -7.41 -0.27 -12.26
N TYR A 71 -7.72 -1.37 -11.59
CA TYR A 71 -7.42 -2.71 -12.10
C TYR A 71 -8.36 -3.10 -13.24
N PRO A 72 -7.84 -3.81 -14.28
CA PRO A 72 -8.68 -4.31 -15.38
C PRO A 72 -9.81 -5.23 -14.93
N VAL A 73 -9.64 -5.88 -13.78
CA VAL A 73 -10.62 -6.72 -13.08
C VAL A 73 -10.56 -6.31 -11.61
N PRO A 74 -11.38 -5.33 -11.18
CA PRO A 74 -11.32 -4.75 -9.83
C PRO A 74 -11.48 -5.79 -8.71
N GLU A 75 -12.22 -6.86 -8.96
CA GLU A 75 -12.46 -7.98 -8.04
C GLU A 75 -11.17 -8.74 -7.70
N CYS A 76 -10.14 -8.64 -8.53
CA CYS A 76 -8.83 -9.24 -8.27
C CYS A 76 -8.03 -8.45 -7.23
N ARG A 77 -8.40 -7.19 -6.95
CA ARG A 77 -7.71 -6.31 -6.00
C ARG A 77 -8.50 -6.19 -4.69
N LEU A 78 -8.40 -7.22 -3.84
CA LEU A 78 -8.99 -7.16 -2.50
C LEU A 78 -8.19 -6.19 -1.60
N MET A 79 -8.90 -5.53 -0.68
CA MET A 79 -8.33 -4.73 0.39
C MET A 79 -8.64 -5.37 1.75
N GLY A 80 -7.85 -5.09 2.78
CA GLY A 80 -8.11 -5.55 4.16
C GLY A 80 -8.98 -4.58 4.92
N ASP A 81 -8.76 -3.31 4.68
CA ASP A 81 -9.32 -2.16 5.35
C ASP A 81 -9.68 -1.06 4.35
N ILE A 82 -10.48 -0.12 4.80
CA ILE A 82 -10.81 1.10 4.08
C ILE A 82 -9.95 2.21 4.68
N ASP A 83 -9.02 2.74 3.90
CA ASP A 83 -8.19 3.86 4.30
C ASP A 83 -8.88 5.18 3.96
N LEU A 84 -9.00 6.05 4.95
CA LEU A 84 -9.67 7.34 4.86
C LEU A 84 -8.81 8.44 5.51
N LEU A 85 -8.63 9.56 4.83
CA LEU A 85 -7.96 10.74 5.36
C LEU A 85 -8.98 11.84 5.65
N ILE A 86 -8.86 12.49 6.79
CA ILE A 86 -9.64 13.67 7.19
C ILE A 86 -8.72 14.75 7.77
N ASN A 87 -9.19 15.99 7.78
CA ASN A 87 -8.52 17.04 8.52
C ASN A 87 -8.54 16.72 10.04
N PRO A 88 -7.44 16.89 10.78
CA PRO A 88 -7.39 16.69 12.23
C PRO A 88 -8.48 17.42 13.01
N ALA A 89 -8.90 18.61 12.55
CA ALA A 89 -9.98 19.38 13.16
C ALA A 89 -11.33 18.66 13.12
N ASN A 90 -11.56 17.80 12.12
CA ASN A 90 -12.81 17.06 11.95
C ASN A 90 -12.86 15.74 12.73
N ARG A 91 -11.81 15.37 13.44
CA ARG A 91 -11.67 14.09 14.12
C ARG A 91 -12.85 13.75 15.04
N GLN A 92 -13.27 14.70 15.88
CA GLN A 92 -14.35 14.46 16.84
C GLN A 92 -15.71 14.35 16.15
N ALA A 93 -15.96 15.17 15.13
CA ALA A 93 -17.17 15.12 14.33
C ALA A 93 -17.25 13.78 13.56
N ALA A 94 -16.16 13.33 12.94
CA ALA A 94 -16.08 12.06 12.25
C ALA A 94 -16.32 10.87 13.20
N LYS A 95 -15.68 10.89 14.38
CA LYS A 95 -15.91 9.88 15.43
C LYS A 95 -17.38 9.79 15.79
N LYS A 96 -18.03 10.94 16.08
CA LYS A 96 -19.45 10.99 16.43
C LYS A 96 -20.33 10.43 15.32
N ALA A 97 -20.11 10.84 14.06
CA ALA A 97 -20.88 10.38 12.91
C ALA A 97 -20.74 8.87 12.68
N LEU A 98 -19.51 8.36 12.68
CA LEU A 98 -19.24 6.93 12.52
C LEU A 98 -19.86 6.09 13.65
N MET A 99 -19.68 6.50 14.90
CA MET A 99 -20.26 5.76 16.04
C MET A 99 -21.80 5.81 16.02
N SER A 100 -22.41 6.93 15.67
CA SER A 100 -23.88 7.03 15.52
C SER A 100 -24.40 6.15 14.39
N SER A 101 -23.58 5.83 13.39
CA SER A 101 -23.92 4.90 12.31
C SER A 101 -23.62 3.43 12.64
N GLY A 102 -23.16 3.14 13.87
CA GLY A 102 -22.92 1.80 14.39
C GLY A 102 -21.49 1.27 14.18
N PHE A 103 -20.52 2.12 13.81
CA PHE A 103 -19.10 1.75 13.90
C PHE A 103 -18.63 1.82 15.36
N ALA A 104 -17.82 0.84 15.78
CA ALA A 104 -17.10 0.87 17.05
C ALA A 104 -15.67 1.32 16.81
N CYS A 105 -15.17 2.30 17.58
CA CYS A 105 -13.76 2.65 17.60
C CYS A 105 -12.99 1.57 18.36
N THR A 106 -12.09 0.85 17.70
CA THR A 106 -11.40 -0.32 18.26
C THR A 106 -9.98 -0.02 18.71
N ALA A 107 -9.30 0.94 18.06
CA ALA A 107 -7.96 1.36 18.46
C ALA A 107 -7.70 2.82 18.06
N GLN A 108 -6.63 3.37 18.65
CA GLN A 108 -6.08 4.67 18.30
C GLN A 108 -4.55 4.56 18.35
N ASN A 109 -3.90 4.71 17.19
CA ASN A 109 -2.46 4.58 17.02
C ASN A 109 -1.90 5.90 16.42
N GLY A 110 -1.53 6.85 17.29
CA GLY A 110 -1.09 8.17 16.85
C GLY A 110 -2.18 8.90 16.04
N PRO A 111 -1.92 9.23 14.75
CA PRO A 111 -2.88 9.91 13.88
C PRO A 111 -3.89 8.96 13.23
N VAL A 112 -3.83 7.65 13.48
CA VAL A 112 -4.72 6.62 12.88
C VAL A 112 -5.71 6.13 13.92
N TYR A 113 -6.98 6.05 13.52
CA TYR A 113 -8.10 5.60 14.34
C TYR A 113 -8.80 4.45 13.64
N ASP A 114 -8.83 3.30 14.28
CA ASP A 114 -9.43 2.08 13.75
C ASP A 114 -10.89 1.99 14.16
N TYR A 115 -11.75 1.75 13.19
CA TYR A 115 -13.18 1.53 13.40
C TYR A 115 -13.59 0.21 12.79
N ARG A 116 -14.59 -0.42 13.38
CA ARG A 116 -15.15 -1.68 12.89
C ARG A 116 -16.68 -1.68 12.94
N LYS A 117 -17.29 -2.24 11.88
CA LYS A 117 -18.72 -2.54 11.84
C LYS A 117 -18.92 -3.86 11.08
N GLY A 118 -19.22 -4.94 11.81
CA GLY A 118 -19.19 -6.30 11.24
C GLY A 118 -17.79 -6.62 10.70
N ASP A 119 -17.74 -6.97 9.42
CA ASP A 119 -16.50 -7.29 8.72
C ASP A 119 -15.81 -6.07 8.07
N VAL A 120 -16.46 -4.90 8.13
CA VAL A 120 -15.88 -3.66 7.61
C VAL A 120 -14.87 -3.11 8.62
N LEU A 121 -13.60 -3.05 8.19
CA LEU A 121 -12.52 -2.39 8.90
C LEU A 121 -12.25 -1.05 8.23
N LEU A 122 -12.15 0.02 9.02
CA LEU A 122 -11.93 1.38 8.56
C LEU A 122 -10.80 2.01 9.36
N GLU A 123 -9.76 2.47 8.68
CA GLU A 123 -8.68 3.28 9.24
C GLU A 123 -8.89 4.75 8.87
N VAL A 124 -9.18 5.58 9.86
CA VAL A 124 -9.32 7.03 9.70
C VAL A 124 -8.00 7.70 10.07
N HIS A 125 -7.33 8.21 9.07
CA HIS A 125 -6.05 8.91 9.20
C HIS A 125 -6.28 10.41 9.36
N THR A 126 -5.51 11.06 10.21
CA THR A 126 -5.40 12.53 10.31
C THR A 126 -4.05 13.03 9.79
N ALA A 127 -3.13 12.14 9.50
CA ALA A 127 -1.90 12.34 8.76
C ALA A 127 -1.56 11.06 7.99
N LEU A 128 -0.93 11.19 6.82
CA LEU A 128 -0.59 10.02 6.00
C LEU A 128 0.60 9.23 6.56
N ILE A 129 1.59 9.92 7.11
CA ILE A 129 2.82 9.33 7.67
C ILE A 129 3.17 10.09 8.96
N SER A 130 3.62 9.37 9.97
CA SER A 130 3.93 9.93 11.29
C SER A 130 5.15 9.29 11.97
N ASP A 131 5.89 8.43 11.29
CA ASP A 131 7.00 7.64 11.84
C ASP A 131 8.38 8.04 11.31
N ASP A 132 8.42 8.93 10.31
CA ASP A 132 9.65 9.52 9.77
C ASP A 132 9.46 11.03 9.57
N PRO A 133 10.25 11.89 10.23
CA PRO A 133 10.05 13.35 10.17
C PRO A 133 10.15 13.96 8.78
N ARG A 134 10.95 13.37 7.86
CA ARG A 134 11.06 13.87 6.48
C ARG A 134 9.83 13.48 5.67
N CYS A 135 9.38 12.25 5.81
CA CYS A 135 8.13 11.79 5.19
C CYS A 135 6.94 12.56 5.76
N GLU A 136 6.88 12.76 7.08
CA GLU A 136 5.85 13.56 7.72
C GLU A 136 5.80 14.98 7.15
N THR A 137 6.96 15.64 7.02
CA THR A 137 7.04 16.99 6.42
C THR A 137 6.64 16.99 4.95
N ALA A 138 7.12 16.02 4.16
CA ALA A 138 6.83 15.94 2.73
C ALA A 138 5.34 15.67 2.43
N PHE A 139 4.65 14.96 3.32
CA PHE A 139 3.24 14.58 3.16
C PHE A 139 2.29 15.28 4.15
N ALA A 140 2.73 16.37 4.82
CA ALA A 140 1.94 17.06 5.84
C ALA A 140 0.61 17.63 5.34
N ASN A 141 0.58 18.16 4.10
CA ASN A 141 -0.55 18.89 3.54
C ASN A 141 -1.40 18.02 2.60
N ALA A 142 -1.61 16.77 2.96
CA ALA A 142 -2.27 15.81 2.08
C ALA A 142 -3.71 16.20 1.71
N MET A 143 -4.47 16.83 2.62
CA MET A 143 -5.82 17.32 2.33
C MET A 143 -5.82 18.45 1.30
N ASP A 144 -4.77 19.29 1.27
CA ASP A 144 -4.63 20.40 0.31
C ASP A 144 -4.23 19.89 -1.10
N GLN A 145 -3.74 18.65 -1.18
CA GLN A 145 -3.41 17.97 -2.44
C GLN A 145 -4.59 17.15 -3.00
N ALA A 146 -5.77 17.30 -2.41
CA ALA A 146 -6.96 16.62 -2.87
C ALA A 146 -7.87 17.57 -3.66
N GLN A 147 -8.45 17.06 -4.73
CA GLN A 147 -9.53 17.71 -5.48
C GLN A 147 -10.86 17.18 -4.95
N PHE A 148 -11.74 18.08 -4.50
CA PHE A 148 -13.00 17.73 -3.87
C PHE A 148 -14.18 17.88 -4.82
N GLU A 149 -15.05 16.88 -4.78
CA GLU A 149 -16.42 16.94 -5.30
C GLU A 149 -17.38 16.75 -4.11
N GLY A 150 -18.03 17.85 -3.70
CA GLY A 150 -18.74 17.87 -2.42
C GLY A 150 -17.80 17.65 -1.22
N CYS A 151 -18.09 16.67 -0.38
CA CYS A 151 -17.26 16.32 0.77
C CYS A 151 -16.22 15.25 0.47
N CYS A 152 -16.30 14.58 -0.68
CA CYS A 152 -15.34 13.52 -1.03
C CYS A 152 -14.25 14.07 -1.94
N GLY A 153 -12.99 13.86 -1.56
CA GLY A 153 -11.82 14.26 -2.33
C GLY A 153 -11.07 13.07 -2.91
N LYS A 154 -10.30 13.35 -3.96
CA LYS A 154 -9.31 12.45 -4.55
C LYS A 154 -7.95 13.12 -4.48
N LEU A 155 -6.92 12.42 -3.97
CA LEU A 155 -5.53 12.91 -4.01
C LEU A 155 -5.08 13.08 -5.47
N GLU A 156 -4.27 14.10 -5.70
CA GLU A 156 -3.58 14.27 -6.97
C GLU A 156 -2.73 13.03 -7.27
N ASP A 157 -2.74 12.56 -8.52
CA ASP A 157 -2.20 11.24 -8.87
C ASP A 157 -0.68 11.12 -8.58
N ASN A 158 0.13 12.14 -8.85
CA ASN A 158 1.58 12.10 -8.54
C ASN A 158 1.85 12.11 -7.04
N TYR A 159 1.05 12.87 -6.28
CA TYR A 159 1.15 12.92 -4.84
C TYR A 159 0.75 11.57 -4.22
N HIS A 160 -0.36 10.97 -4.66
CA HIS A 160 -0.79 9.65 -4.21
C HIS A 160 0.25 8.58 -4.55
N PHE A 161 0.81 8.63 -5.75
CA PHE A 161 1.85 7.70 -6.19
C PHE A 161 3.12 7.80 -5.32
N ALA A 162 3.61 9.01 -5.06
CA ALA A 162 4.75 9.23 -4.19
C ALA A 162 4.48 8.77 -2.75
N TYR A 163 3.26 9.00 -2.25
CA TYR A 163 2.85 8.48 -0.95
C TYR A 163 2.87 6.94 -0.91
N LEU A 164 2.41 6.25 -1.97
CA LEU A 164 2.47 4.79 -2.04
C LEU A 164 3.90 4.26 -2.02
N ILE A 165 4.86 4.98 -2.62
CA ILE A 165 6.29 4.65 -2.50
C ILE A 165 6.76 4.81 -1.05
N ALA A 166 6.36 5.87 -0.36
CA ALA A 166 6.71 6.08 1.04
C ALA A 166 6.07 5.02 1.95
N HIS A 167 4.82 4.64 1.68
CA HIS A 167 4.14 3.55 2.37
C HIS A 167 4.83 2.18 2.12
N LEU A 168 5.28 1.93 0.89
CA LEU A 168 6.07 0.75 0.57
C LEU A 168 7.40 0.74 1.34
N ALA A 169 8.11 1.88 1.43
CA ALA A 169 9.34 2.02 2.21
C ALA A 169 9.10 1.71 3.70
N HIS A 170 7.98 2.19 4.27
CA HIS A 170 7.56 1.85 5.62
C HIS A 170 7.37 0.34 5.80
N HIS A 171 6.69 -0.33 4.87
CA HIS A 171 6.55 -1.78 4.89
C HIS A 171 7.88 -2.51 4.78
N PHE A 172 8.78 -2.09 3.91
CA PHE A 172 10.13 -2.63 3.83
C PHE A 172 10.86 -2.56 5.16
N ARG A 173 10.66 -1.47 5.89
CA ARG A 173 11.34 -1.22 7.17
C ARG A 173 10.79 -2.07 8.31
N PHE A 174 9.47 -2.21 8.42
CA PHE A 174 8.83 -2.69 9.65
C PHE A 174 8.04 -3.99 9.51
N TYR A 175 7.39 -4.23 8.36
CA TYR A 175 6.39 -5.30 8.25
C TYR A 175 6.67 -6.32 7.14
N GLY A 176 7.62 -6.03 6.28
CA GLY A 176 7.81 -6.78 5.04
C GLY A 176 6.84 -6.32 3.95
N ALA A 177 7.33 -6.27 2.72
CA ALA A 177 6.60 -5.78 1.56
C ALA A 177 6.40 -6.90 0.55
N GLY A 178 5.17 -7.10 0.09
CA GLY A 178 4.85 -8.11 -0.90
C GLY A 178 4.66 -7.54 -2.31
N ILE A 179 4.56 -8.44 -3.27
CA ILE A 179 4.41 -8.14 -4.71
C ILE A 179 3.21 -7.23 -5.01
N LYS A 180 2.14 -7.34 -4.22
CA LYS A 180 0.91 -6.54 -4.38
C LYS A 180 1.18 -5.04 -4.37
N LEU A 181 2.07 -4.55 -3.52
CA LEU A 181 2.36 -3.12 -3.41
C LEU A 181 3.08 -2.59 -4.67
N ILE A 182 3.94 -3.41 -5.29
CA ILE A 182 4.55 -3.07 -6.58
C ILE A 182 3.52 -3.12 -7.71
N LEU A 183 2.62 -4.10 -7.69
CA LEU A 183 1.54 -4.20 -8.67
C LEU A 183 0.60 -2.98 -8.63
N ASP A 184 0.26 -2.48 -7.44
CA ASP A 184 -0.52 -1.25 -7.28
C ASP A 184 0.17 -0.05 -7.96
N LEU A 185 1.48 0.11 -7.78
CA LEU A 185 2.26 1.15 -8.44
C LEU A 185 2.31 0.96 -9.97
N ALA A 186 2.53 -0.27 -10.44
CA ALA A 186 2.54 -0.56 -11.87
C ALA A 186 1.19 -0.26 -12.53
N VAL A 187 0.08 -0.58 -11.87
CA VAL A 187 -1.27 -0.26 -12.35
C VAL A 187 -1.49 1.26 -12.42
N MET A 188 -1.02 2.03 -11.43
CA MET A 188 -1.10 3.49 -11.50
C MET A 188 -0.25 4.06 -12.64
N LEU A 189 0.98 3.57 -12.85
CA LEU A 189 1.82 3.98 -13.99
C LEU A 189 1.14 3.71 -15.34
N GLN A 190 0.36 2.64 -15.44
CA GLN A 190 -0.34 2.28 -16.66
C GLN A 190 -1.65 3.06 -16.88
N ARG A 191 -2.37 3.42 -15.81
CA ARG A 191 -3.73 3.95 -15.86
C ARG A 191 -3.84 5.44 -15.60
N CYS A 192 -2.88 6.00 -14.87
CA CYS A 192 -2.83 7.42 -14.53
C CYS A 192 -1.71 8.12 -15.31
N ARG A 193 -1.80 9.45 -15.41
CA ARG A 193 -0.72 10.26 -16.00
C ARG A 193 0.28 10.65 -14.92
N ILE A 194 1.21 9.73 -14.62
CA ILE A 194 2.23 9.96 -13.60
C ILE A 194 3.43 10.71 -14.21
N ASP A 195 3.74 11.87 -13.64
CA ASP A 195 4.98 12.59 -13.87
C ASP A 195 6.05 12.05 -12.91
N GLU A 196 6.87 11.10 -13.37
CA GLU A 196 7.91 10.47 -12.56
C GLU A 196 8.93 11.49 -12.02
N LYS A 197 9.15 12.63 -12.70
CA LYS A 197 10.06 13.67 -12.20
C LYS A 197 9.46 14.40 -10.99
N ALA A 198 8.17 14.73 -11.05
CA ALA A 198 7.45 15.31 -9.92
C ALA A 198 7.43 14.34 -8.73
N VAL A 199 7.16 13.05 -8.99
CA VAL A 199 7.20 11.98 -7.98
C VAL A 199 8.59 11.88 -7.34
N LEU A 200 9.66 11.81 -8.14
CA LEU A 200 11.03 11.73 -7.63
C LEU A 200 11.41 12.97 -6.81
N THR A 201 10.96 14.16 -7.20
CA THR A 201 11.19 15.39 -6.45
C THR A 201 10.52 15.33 -5.07
N LEU A 202 9.29 14.80 -4.98
CA LEU A 202 8.60 14.64 -3.70
C LEU A 202 9.25 13.55 -2.84
N CYS A 203 9.63 12.42 -3.46
CA CYS A 203 10.39 11.36 -2.79
C CYS A 203 11.78 11.84 -2.30
N GLU A 204 12.43 12.78 -3.00
CA GLU A 204 13.68 13.38 -2.54
C GLU A 204 13.47 14.21 -1.26
N LYS A 205 12.42 15.03 -1.20
CA LYS A 205 12.04 15.75 0.02
C LYS A 205 11.76 14.80 1.18
N ALA A 206 11.16 13.64 0.89
CA ALA A 206 10.91 12.59 1.87
C ALA A 206 12.18 11.75 2.21
N GLY A 207 13.32 12.01 1.56
CA GLY A 207 14.54 11.21 1.74
C GLY A 207 14.51 9.83 1.09
N LEU A 208 13.61 9.60 0.14
CA LEU A 208 13.35 8.31 -0.50
C LEU A 208 13.75 8.26 -1.98
N ALA A 209 14.54 9.23 -2.49
CA ALA A 209 14.86 9.33 -3.92
C ALA A 209 15.46 8.04 -4.49
N GLN A 210 16.43 7.43 -3.82
CA GLN A 210 17.06 6.20 -4.30
C GLN A 210 16.11 5.01 -4.24
N PHE A 211 15.32 4.90 -3.17
CA PHE A 211 14.29 3.86 -3.05
C PHE A 211 13.25 3.98 -4.15
N ALA A 212 12.78 5.20 -4.44
CA ALA A 212 11.82 5.46 -5.52
C ALA A 212 12.37 5.03 -6.89
N LYS A 213 13.65 5.33 -7.19
CA LYS A 213 14.31 4.89 -8.42
C LYS A 213 14.37 3.37 -8.55
N ILE A 214 14.69 2.66 -7.47
CA ILE A 214 14.70 1.20 -7.43
C ILE A 214 13.29 0.66 -7.69
N VAL A 215 12.28 1.19 -7.01
CA VAL A 215 10.88 0.75 -7.13
C VAL A 215 10.35 0.98 -8.56
N LEU A 216 10.60 2.15 -9.16
CA LEU A 216 10.23 2.45 -10.55
C LEU A 216 10.92 1.48 -11.52
N THR A 217 12.21 1.17 -11.29
CA THR A 217 12.94 0.19 -12.10
C THR A 217 12.36 -1.22 -11.95
N VAL A 218 11.91 -1.62 -10.75
CA VAL A 218 11.22 -2.90 -10.55
C VAL A 218 9.88 -2.93 -11.31
N CYS A 219 9.11 -1.83 -11.29
CA CYS A 219 7.89 -1.72 -12.10
C CYS A 219 8.18 -1.89 -13.59
N TYR A 220 9.25 -1.26 -14.09
CA TYR A 220 9.69 -1.43 -15.48
C TYR A 220 10.09 -2.88 -15.79
N ARG A 221 10.89 -3.52 -14.94
CA ARG A 221 11.38 -4.89 -15.18
C ARG A 221 10.29 -5.95 -15.10
N TRP A 222 9.35 -5.81 -14.17
CA TRP A 222 8.31 -6.82 -13.96
C TRP A 222 7.10 -6.62 -14.85
N TYR A 223 6.74 -5.38 -15.17
CA TYR A 223 5.47 -5.05 -15.83
C TYR A 223 5.63 -4.22 -17.11
N GLY A 224 6.83 -3.82 -17.46
CA GLY A 224 7.10 -3.02 -18.67
C GLY A 224 6.56 -1.59 -18.59
N VAL A 225 6.35 -1.05 -17.37
CA VAL A 225 5.80 0.31 -17.16
C VAL A 225 6.75 1.16 -16.33
N GLY A 226 6.81 2.47 -16.61
CA GLY A 226 7.74 3.40 -15.97
C GLY A 226 9.12 3.42 -16.63
N THR A 227 10.07 4.06 -15.97
CA THR A 227 11.42 4.28 -16.46
C THR A 227 12.44 3.52 -15.61
N PRO A 228 13.45 2.84 -16.20
CA PRO A 228 14.54 2.23 -15.46
C PRO A 228 15.55 3.32 -15.06
N TYR A 229 15.74 3.51 -13.76
CA TYR A 229 16.66 4.51 -13.19
C TYR A 229 17.95 3.91 -12.63
N VAL A 230 17.98 2.60 -12.41
CA VAL A 230 19.13 1.88 -11.85
C VAL A 230 19.36 0.57 -12.60
N ASP A 231 20.61 0.11 -12.63
CA ASP A 231 20.99 -1.10 -13.37
C ASP A 231 20.66 -2.38 -12.59
N ASP A 232 20.72 -2.34 -11.27
CA ASP A 232 20.56 -3.51 -10.41
C ASP A 232 19.41 -3.32 -9.40
N THR A 233 18.49 -4.28 -9.41
CA THR A 233 17.34 -4.38 -8.50
C THR A 233 17.21 -5.77 -7.88
N ALA A 234 18.17 -6.68 -8.12
CA ALA A 234 18.06 -8.10 -7.78
C ALA A 234 17.75 -8.34 -6.29
N ASP A 235 18.40 -7.60 -5.41
CA ASP A 235 18.17 -7.71 -3.98
C ASP A 235 16.76 -7.26 -3.57
N CYS A 236 16.26 -6.17 -4.16
CA CYS A 236 14.91 -5.68 -3.92
C CYS A 236 13.87 -6.68 -4.43
N GLU A 237 14.06 -7.21 -5.64
CA GLU A 237 13.19 -8.22 -6.23
C GLU A 237 13.17 -9.50 -5.39
N SER A 238 14.33 -9.99 -4.97
CA SER A 238 14.44 -11.17 -4.08
C SER A 238 13.73 -10.95 -2.75
N PHE A 239 13.85 -9.75 -2.17
CA PHE A 239 13.13 -9.39 -0.95
C PHE A 239 11.62 -9.47 -1.17
N LEU A 240 11.08 -8.76 -2.18
CA LEU A 240 9.65 -8.71 -2.49
C LEU A 240 9.06 -10.12 -2.71
N VAL A 241 9.75 -10.94 -3.49
CA VAL A 241 9.32 -12.33 -3.77
C VAL A 241 9.32 -13.17 -2.49
N SER A 242 10.34 -13.01 -1.62
CA SER A 242 10.45 -13.78 -0.39
C SER A 242 9.33 -13.50 0.62
N TYR A 243 8.70 -12.32 0.56
CA TYR A 243 7.57 -11.93 1.40
C TYR A 243 6.19 -12.27 0.77
N GLY A 244 6.17 -12.80 -0.44
CA GLY A 244 4.95 -13.24 -1.12
C GLY A 244 4.04 -12.09 -1.56
N ALA A 245 2.73 -12.33 -1.58
CA ALA A 245 1.77 -11.38 -2.13
C ALA A 245 1.57 -10.13 -1.25
N PHE A 246 1.51 -10.30 0.06
CA PHE A 246 1.07 -9.28 1.04
C PHE A 246 2.14 -8.84 2.03
N GLY A 247 3.32 -9.47 2.02
CA GLY A 247 4.29 -9.34 3.09
C GLY A 247 4.03 -10.32 4.24
N ASN A 248 5.00 -10.47 5.15
CA ASN A 248 4.91 -11.37 6.30
C ASN A 248 5.56 -10.71 7.52
N ALA A 249 4.73 -10.18 8.43
CA ALA A 249 5.17 -9.48 9.63
C ALA A 249 6.02 -10.36 10.55
N ASP A 250 5.76 -11.68 10.64
CA ASP A 250 6.52 -12.57 11.52
C ASP A 250 7.94 -12.82 11.02
N ARG A 251 8.14 -12.91 9.71
CA ARG A 251 9.48 -12.92 9.10
C ARG A 251 10.24 -11.63 9.37
N ASN A 252 9.54 -10.50 9.35
CA ASN A 252 10.18 -9.21 9.53
C ASN A 252 10.49 -8.88 11.00
N LYS A 253 9.74 -9.42 11.98
CA LYS A 253 10.03 -9.21 13.41
C LYS A 253 11.47 -9.59 13.77
N SER A 254 11.96 -10.72 13.26
CA SER A 254 13.34 -11.16 13.47
C SER A 254 14.36 -10.20 12.83
N ALA A 255 14.05 -9.66 11.65
CA ALA A 255 14.90 -8.70 10.95
C ALA A 255 14.91 -7.33 11.66
N VAL A 256 13.76 -6.86 12.16
CA VAL A 256 13.63 -5.62 12.95
C VAL A 256 14.36 -5.73 14.29
N ILE A 257 14.23 -6.85 15.01
CA ILE A 257 14.95 -7.10 16.26
C ILE A 257 16.45 -7.08 16.00
N ALA A 258 16.89 -7.79 14.98
CA ALA A 258 18.30 -7.84 14.59
C ALA A 258 18.87 -6.47 14.23
N ARG A 259 18.09 -5.63 13.54
CA ARG A 259 18.48 -4.26 13.19
C ARG A 259 18.61 -3.38 14.43
N ARG A 260 17.63 -3.41 15.35
CA ARG A 260 17.71 -2.68 16.62
C ARG A 260 18.93 -3.04 17.44
N GLN A 261 19.25 -4.34 17.50
CA GLN A 261 20.47 -4.82 18.19
C GLN A 261 21.75 -4.29 17.54
N MET A 262 21.79 -4.19 16.19
CA MET A 262 22.94 -3.62 15.47
C MET A 262 23.07 -2.10 15.66
N GLU A 263 21.96 -1.38 15.71
CA GLU A 263 21.92 0.06 15.96
C GLU A 263 22.37 0.39 17.41
N GLN A 264 22.19 -0.55 18.35
CA GLN A 264 22.63 -0.44 19.75
C GLN A 264 24.08 -0.91 19.99
N GLY A 265 24.82 -1.24 18.93
CA GLY A 265 26.27 -1.55 19.04
C GLY A 265 26.62 -2.95 19.50
N GLU A 266 25.66 -3.89 19.50
CA GLU A 266 25.94 -5.31 19.81
C GLU A 266 26.65 -6.00 18.66
N LYS A 267 27.71 -6.80 18.99
CA LYS A 267 28.55 -7.51 18.01
C LYS A 267 27.73 -8.45 17.15
N ALA A 268 27.80 -8.24 15.84
CA ALA A 268 27.07 -9.01 14.84
C ALA A 268 27.52 -10.48 14.82
N SER A 269 26.63 -11.36 15.24
CA SER A 269 26.71 -12.83 15.10
C SER A 269 26.06 -13.30 13.76
N PRO A 270 25.83 -14.59 13.50
CA PRO A 270 25.24 -15.17 12.27
C PRO A 270 23.99 -14.49 11.72
N LEU A 271 23.39 -13.56 12.47
CA LEU A 271 22.32 -12.66 12.07
C LEU A 271 22.68 -11.77 10.86
N ARG A 272 23.97 -11.44 10.65
CA ARG A 272 24.41 -10.62 9.51
C ARG A 272 24.09 -11.25 8.16
N SER A 273 24.18 -12.57 8.08
CA SER A 273 23.82 -13.33 6.89
C SER A 273 22.29 -13.36 6.66
N LYS A 274 21.51 -13.46 7.75
CA LYS A 274 20.03 -13.41 7.68
C LYS A 274 19.52 -12.02 7.36
N LEU A 275 20.18 -10.96 7.83
CA LEU A 275 19.87 -9.58 7.48
C LEU A 275 20.21 -9.26 6.02
N ARG A 276 21.29 -9.81 5.46
CA ARG A 276 21.60 -9.71 4.03
C ARG A 276 20.53 -10.37 3.16
N LEU A 277 19.93 -11.45 3.61
CA LEU A 277 18.83 -12.14 2.93
C LEU A 277 17.49 -11.41 3.10
N ALA A 278 17.30 -10.66 4.20
CA ALA A 278 16.07 -9.92 4.50
C ALA A 278 16.10 -8.48 3.98
N PHE A 279 17.27 -7.91 3.72
CA PHE A 279 17.45 -6.53 3.23
C PHE A 279 18.48 -6.55 2.09
N PRO A 280 18.02 -6.32 0.86
CA PRO A 280 18.91 -6.28 -0.30
C PRO A 280 19.96 -5.20 -0.12
N ALA A 281 21.21 -5.54 -0.48
CA ALA A 281 22.37 -4.67 -0.53
C ALA A 281 22.37 -3.53 0.50
N TYR A 282 22.58 -3.89 1.75
CA TYR A 282 22.71 -2.93 2.87
C TYR A 282 23.64 -1.74 2.52
N SER A 283 24.59 -1.92 1.60
CA SER A 283 25.44 -0.85 1.08
C SER A 283 24.70 0.14 0.16
N GLN A 284 23.70 -0.30 -0.59
CA GLN A 284 22.92 0.56 -1.50
C GLN A 284 21.70 1.17 -0.79
N MET A 285 21.09 0.44 0.14
CA MET A 285 20.02 0.95 1.00
C MET A 285 20.55 1.79 2.18
N ARG A 286 21.86 1.72 2.49
CA ARG A 286 22.50 2.43 3.59
C ARG A 286 22.27 3.93 3.57
N LEU A 287 22.13 4.54 2.40
CA LEU A 287 21.89 5.97 2.25
C LEU A 287 20.41 6.36 2.38
N SER A 288 19.46 5.45 2.14
CA SER A 288 18.03 5.76 2.25
C SER A 288 17.37 5.19 3.52
N LEU A 289 17.87 4.08 4.08
CA LEU A 289 17.28 3.42 5.25
C LEU A 289 17.97 3.76 6.59
N ILE A 290 19.20 4.29 6.60
CA ILE A 290 19.86 4.79 7.84
C ILE A 290 19.34 6.18 8.22
N HIS A 291 18.74 6.87 7.26
CA HIS A 291 18.19 8.21 7.46
C HIS A 291 16.65 8.24 7.41
N ILE A 292 16.00 7.08 7.41
CA ILE A 292 14.55 6.98 7.62
C ILE A 292 14.26 6.69 9.08
#